data_fdba9e2286a792c6926c3b43a6c23ee9
#
_entry.id   fdba9e2286a792c6926c3b43a6c23ee9
#
_cell.length_a   1.000
_cell.length_b   1.000
_cell.length_c   1.000
_cell.angle_alpha   90.00
_cell.angle_beta   90.00
_cell.angle_gamma   90.00
#
_symmetry.space_group_name_H-M   'P 1'
#
loop_
_entity.id
_entity.type
_entity.pdbx_description
1 polymer ?
#
loop_
_entity_poly.entity_id
_entity_poly.type
_entity_poly.pdbx_seq_one_letter_code
_entity_poly.pdbx_strand_id
1 'polypeptide(L)'
;MTPYTCGVIIGTENTTEVSMKVKRTTVETERLVLAAVLTAIVVILQVMAILTRAVLPIFAINLVLIPIVIGAAIGGVGVGAWLGFVSGVAILISGDAAAFLAISIAGTLITVLLKGTASGFAAAGAYKLFEKKNKYLAVLVSALVCPVVNTGIFVLGCLTFFMDTIRAWGDGLGYENTFAYIFLGMIGVNFIIEVALNLVLSPAVVRLLAIKEKK
;
A
#
# COMPACT_ATOMS: atom_id res chain seq x y z
N MET A 1 -42.40 -37.04 49.56
CA MET A 1 -42.43 -35.82 48.75
C MET A 1 -40.99 -35.28 48.63
N THR A 2 -40.32 -35.62 47.51
CA THR A 2 -38.96 -35.19 47.19
C THR A 2 -39.05 -34.06 46.14
N PRO A 3 -38.43 -32.89 46.36
CA PRO A 3 -38.41 -31.83 45.33
C PRO A 3 -37.31 -32.16 44.30
N TYR A 4 -37.71 -32.27 43.03
CA TYR A 4 -36.81 -32.34 41.88
C TYR A 4 -36.15 -31.00 41.66
N THR A 5 -34.89 -30.93 42.02
CA THR A 5 -34.01 -29.80 41.64
C THR A 5 -33.60 -30.00 40.18
N CYS A 6 -34.30 -29.33 39.28
CA CYS A 6 -33.89 -29.24 37.89
C CYS A 6 -32.68 -28.32 37.82
N GLY A 7 -31.48 -28.90 37.88
CA GLY A 7 -30.23 -28.21 37.60
C GLY A 7 -30.13 -27.90 36.10
N VAL A 8 -30.42 -26.66 35.73
CA VAL A 8 -30.11 -26.16 34.39
C VAL A 8 -28.59 -26.08 34.28
N ILE A 9 -27.98 -27.14 33.73
CA ILE A 9 -26.60 -27.10 33.26
C ILE A 9 -26.62 -26.24 31.96
N ILE A 10 -26.60 -24.91 32.10
CA ILE A 10 -26.29 -24.02 30.99
C ILE A 10 -24.83 -24.21 30.73
N GLY A 11 -24.52 -24.96 29.68
CA GLY A 11 -23.17 -25.38 29.34
C GLY A 11 -22.26 -24.19 29.14
N THR A 12 -21.16 -24.19 29.90
CA THR A 12 -20.05 -23.24 29.83
C THR A 12 -19.39 -23.17 28.45
N GLU A 13 -19.61 -24.16 27.59
CA GLU A 13 -19.19 -24.20 26.17
C GLU A 13 -19.85 -23.10 25.32
N ASN A 14 -21.11 -22.81 25.56
CA ASN A 14 -21.86 -21.85 24.72
C ASN A 14 -21.43 -20.39 24.94
N THR A 15 -21.03 -20.05 26.16
CA THR A 15 -20.54 -18.68 26.52
C THR A 15 -19.16 -18.39 25.97
N THR A 16 -18.26 -19.37 25.93
CA THR A 16 -16.92 -19.23 25.34
C THR A 16 -16.98 -19.12 23.82
N GLU A 17 -17.80 -19.90 23.14
CA GLU A 17 -17.99 -19.81 21.69
C GLU A 17 -18.63 -18.48 21.28
N VAL A 18 -19.66 -18.03 21.98
CA VAL A 18 -20.31 -16.73 21.74
C VAL A 18 -19.31 -15.59 21.98
N SER A 19 -18.53 -15.63 23.05
CA SER A 19 -17.51 -14.62 23.35
C SER A 19 -16.41 -14.57 22.29
N MET A 20 -15.94 -15.73 21.81
CA MET A 20 -14.96 -15.80 20.72
C MET A 20 -15.51 -15.28 19.39
N LYS A 21 -16.77 -15.58 19.09
CA LYS A 21 -17.46 -15.13 17.87
C LYS A 21 -17.66 -13.60 17.88
N VAL A 22 -18.08 -13.05 19.02
CA VAL A 22 -18.22 -11.58 19.21
C VAL A 22 -16.87 -10.89 19.08
N LYS A 23 -15.81 -11.41 19.67
CA LYS A 23 -14.46 -10.84 19.58
C LYS A 23 -13.92 -10.89 18.14
N ARG A 24 -14.20 -11.96 17.41
CA ARG A 24 -13.79 -12.11 15.99
C ARG A 24 -14.50 -11.11 15.08
N THR A 25 -15.82 -10.96 15.23
CA THR A 25 -16.60 -9.96 14.46
C THR A 25 -16.16 -8.53 14.76
N THR A 26 -15.83 -8.19 15.99
CA THR A 26 -15.32 -6.85 16.36
C THR A 26 -14.00 -6.54 15.66
N VAL A 27 -13.05 -7.49 15.67
CA VAL A 27 -11.74 -7.30 15.00
C VAL A 27 -11.89 -7.20 13.48
N GLU A 28 -12.77 -7.95 12.86
CA GLU A 28 -13.05 -7.87 11.42
C GLU A 28 -13.67 -6.51 11.06
N THR A 29 -14.62 -6.03 11.86
CA THR A 29 -15.25 -4.71 11.67
C THR A 29 -14.24 -3.58 11.81
N GLU A 30 -13.34 -3.62 12.80
CA GLU A 30 -12.28 -2.62 12.96
C GLU A 30 -11.35 -2.55 11.75
N ARG A 31 -10.97 -3.71 11.20
CA ARG A 31 -10.14 -3.78 9.98
C ARG A 31 -10.85 -3.21 8.77
N LEU A 32 -12.13 -3.46 8.64
CA LEU A 32 -12.96 -2.99 7.54
C LEU A 32 -13.13 -1.47 7.58
N VAL A 33 -13.40 -0.91 8.76
CA VAL A 33 -13.46 0.54 8.99
C VAL A 33 -12.12 1.19 8.70
N LEU A 34 -11.01 0.61 9.17
CA LEU A 34 -9.67 1.10 8.89
C LEU A 34 -9.39 1.10 7.38
N ALA A 35 -9.72 0.00 6.68
CA ALA A 35 -9.54 -0.09 5.23
C ALA A 35 -10.36 0.98 4.50
N ALA A 36 -11.61 1.21 4.90
CA ALA A 36 -12.48 2.22 4.30
C ALA A 36 -11.93 3.65 4.48
N VAL A 37 -11.50 4.00 5.70
CA VAL A 37 -10.93 5.32 6.00
C VAL A 37 -9.63 5.53 5.22
N LEU A 38 -8.72 4.55 5.22
CA LEU A 38 -7.47 4.65 4.47
C LEU A 38 -7.70 4.66 2.96
N THR A 39 -8.72 3.96 2.46
CA THR A 39 -9.12 4.04 1.04
C THR A 39 -9.53 5.47 0.65
N ALA A 40 -10.31 6.13 1.47
CA ALA A 40 -10.68 7.52 1.22
C ALA A 40 -9.43 8.44 1.21
N ILE A 41 -8.50 8.24 2.13
CA ILE A 41 -7.23 8.99 2.17
C ILE A 41 -6.40 8.72 0.91
N VAL A 42 -6.28 7.47 0.46
CA VAL A 42 -5.58 7.10 -0.79
C VAL A 42 -6.16 7.86 -1.98
N VAL A 43 -7.49 7.88 -2.12
CA VAL A 43 -8.16 8.58 -3.23
C VAL A 43 -7.92 10.09 -3.16
N ILE A 44 -8.04 10.69 -1.97
CA ILE A 44 -7.78 12.14 -1.78
C ILE A 44 -6.32 12.47 -2.12
N LEU A 45 -5.36 11.69 -1.66
CA LEU A 45 -3.94 11.93 -1.95
C LEU A 45 -3.63 11.76 -3.44
N GLN A 46 -4.31 10.83 -4.14
CA GLN A 46 -4.16 10.67 -5.58
C GLN A 46 -4.69 11.91 -6.33
N VAL A 47 -5.84 12.45 -5.94
CA VAL A 47 -6.37 13.70 -6.51
C VAL A 47 -5.41 14.87 -6.25
N MET A 48 -4.87 14.96 -5.04
CA MET A 48 -3.87 15.99 -4.69
C MET A 48 -2.59 15.85 -5.53
N ALA A 49 -2.15 14.62 -5.81
CA ALA A 49 -0.98 14.35 -6.66
C ALA A 49 -1.17 14.89 -8.09
N ILE A 50 -2.39 14.76 -8.66
CA ILE A 50 -2.71 15.32 -9.98
C ILE A 50 -2.58 16.85 -9.96
N LEU A 51 -3.19 17.50 -8.96
CA LEU A 51 -3.14 18.97 -8.83
C LEU A 51 -1.70 19.47 -8.64
N THR A 52 -0.91 18.77 -7.85
CA THR A 52 0.50 19.11 -7.63
C THR A 52 1.31 18.98 -8.91
N ARG A 53 1.07 17.94 -9.71
CA ARG A 53 1.74 17.72 -10.99
C ARG A 53 1.38 18.77 -12.05
N ALA A 54 0.14 19.25 -12.03
CA ALA A 54 -0.29 20.33 -12.92
C ALA A 54 0.43 21.65 -12.65
N VAL A 55 0.85 21.91 -11.40
CA VAL A 55 1.56 23.13 -10.99
C VAL A 55 3.08 22.93 -11.00
N LEU A 56 3.57 21.75 -10.59
CA LEU A 56 4.98 21.42 -10.45
C LEU A 56 5.28 20.06 -11.11
N PRO A 57 5.44 20.02 -12.45
CA PRO A 57 5.59 18.76 -13.20
C PRO A 57 6.79 17.90 -12.77
N ILE A 58 7.85 18.55 -12.24
CA ILE A 58 9.11 17.90 -11.83
C ILE A 58 8.93 17.12 -10.51
N PHE A 59 7.96 17.52 -9.66
CA PHE A 59 7.74 16.92 -8.34
C PHE A 59 6.47 16.03 -8.33
N ALA A 60 6.53 14.87 -8.96
CA ALA A 60 5.48 13.86 -8.85
C ALA A 60 5.56 13.12 -7.51
N ILE A 61 5.32 13.81 -6.39
CA ILE A 61 5.40 13.21 -5.05
C ILE A 61 4.24 12.26 -4.84
N ASN A 62 4.53 10.98 -4.74
CA ASN A 62 3.53 9.94 -4.52
C ASN A 62 3.35 9.65 -3.02
N LEU A 63 2.58 10.50 -2.33
CA LEU A 63 2.27 10.35 -0.90
C LEU A 63 1.36 9.15 -0.60
N VAL A 64 0.80 8.52 -1.63
CA VAL A 64 -0.16 7.41 -1.51
C VAL A 64 0.46 6.16 -0.86
N LEU A 65 1.78 5.98 -0.94
CA LEU A 65 2.48 4.86 -0.30
C LEU A 65 2.40 4.90 1.24
N ILE A 66 2.24 6.08 1.84
CA ILE A 66 2.16 6.25 3.30
C ILE A 66 0.93 5.55 3.89
N PRO A 67 -0.31 5.83 3.44
CA PRO A 67 -1.49 5.10 3.94
C PRO A 67 -1.43 3.60 3.62
N ILE A 68 -0.74 3.17 2.56
CA ILE A 68 -0.52 1.75 2.28
C ILE A 68 0.34 1.11 3.36
N VAL A 69 1.44 1.75 3.77
CA VAL A 69 2.31 1.28 4.87
C VAL A 69 1.56 1.26 6.21
N ILE A 70 0.75 2.30 6.50
CA ILE A 70 -0.11 2.35 7.70
C ILE A 70 -1.10 1.19 7.70
N GLY A 71 -1.81 0.98 6.60
CA GLY A 71 -2.76 -0.11 6.43
C GLY A 71 -2.12 -1.49 6.51
N ALA A 72 -0.92 -1.64 5.96
CA ALA A 72 -0.12 -2.86 6.04
C ALA A 72 0.29 -3.19 7.49
N ALA A 73 0.74 -2.19 8.25
CA ALA A 73 1.18 -2.34 9.63
C ALA A 73 0.01 -2.59 10.61
N ILE A 74 -1.11 -1.87 10.46
CA ILE A 74 -2.24 -1.91 11.39
C ILE A 74 -3.28 -2.96 11.00
N GLY A 75 -3.61 -3.04 9.70
CA GLY A 75 -4.65 -3.92 9.15
C GLY A 75 -4.15 -5.27 8.67
N GLY A 76 -2.83 -5.41 8.47
CA GLY A 76 -2.19 -6.63 7.97
C GLY A 76 -2.23 -6.76 6.44
N VAL A 77 -1.87 -7.97 5.97
CA VAL A 77 -1.62 -8.25 4.55
C VAL A 77 -2.82 -7.94 3.65
N GLY A 78 -4.04 -8.30 4.07
CA GLY A 78 -5.25 -8.06 3.28
C GLY A 78 -5.54 -6.57 3.08
N VAL A 79 -5.40 -5.76 4.14
CA VAL A 79 -5.63 -4.31 4.06
C VAL A 79 -4.53 -3.63 3.25
N GLY A 80 -3.26 -4.01 3.45
CA GLY A 80 -2.14 -3.47 2.67
C GLY A 80 -2.31 -3.74 1.17
N ALA A 81 -2.60 -4.99 0.79
CA ALA A 81 -2.84 -5.37 -0.61
C ALA A 81 -4.05 -4.66 -1.21
N TRP A 82 -5.15 -4.53 -0.45
CA TRP A 82 -6.34 -3.79 -0.85
C TRP A 82 -6.04 -2.32 -1.16
N LEU A 83 -5.35 -1.63 -0.24
CA LEU A 83 -5.00 -0.22 -0.43
C LEU A 83 -4.05 -0.02 -1.62
N GLY A 84 -3.11 -0.94 -1.82
CA GLY A 84 -2.27 -0.95 -3.00
C GLY A 84 -3.05 -1.15 -4.30
N PHE A 85 -4.05 -2.05 -4.31
CA PHE A 85 -4.96 -2.24 -5.43
C PHE A 85 -5.78 -0.97 -5.72
N VAL A 86 -6.40 -0.38 -4.70
CA VAL A 86 -7.15 0.87 -4.82
C VAL A 86 -6.28 2.00 -5.36
N SER A 87 -5.04 2.10 -4.89
CA SER A 87 -4.06 3.06 -5.42
C SER A 87 -3.81 2.85 -6.93
N GLY A 88 -3.65 1.60 -7.37
CA GLY A 88 -3.54 1.27 -8.80
C GLY A 88 -4.76 1.70 -9.61
N VAL A 89 -5.96 1.40 -9.13
CA VAL A 89 -7.23 1.84 -9.75
C VAL A 89 -7.32 3.37 -9.80
N ALA A 90 -6.97 4.05 -8.71
CA ALA A 90 -6.97 5.50 -8.66
C ALA A 90 -5.99 6.13 -9.67
N ILE A 91 -4.79 5.56 -9.87
CA ILE A 91 -3.83 5.98 -10.91
C ILE A 91 -4.43 5.84 -12.32
N LEU A 92 -5.15 4.76 -12.59
CA LEU A 92 -5.77 4.55 -13.91
C LEU A 92 -6.89 5.54 -14.19
N ILE A 93 -7.74 5.82 -13.19
CA ILE A 93 -8.86 6.78 -13.31
C ILE A 93 -8.35 8.22 -13.37
N SER A 94 -7.28 8.53 -12.66
CA SER A 94 -6.71 9.87 -12.59
C SER A 94 -6.03 10.35 -13.89
N GLY A 95 -5.79 9.45 -14.83
CA GLY A 95 -5.07 9.76 -16.06
C GLY A 95 -3.54 9.79 -15.91
N ASP A 96 -3.00 9.51 -14.73
CA ASP A 96 -1.56 9.45 -14.49
C ASP A 96 -0.84 8.44 -15.39
N ALA A 97 -1.54 7.38 -15.78
CA ALA A 97 -1.02 6.35 -16.67
C ALA A 97 -1.39 6.58 -18.15
N ALA A 98 -1.95 7.75 -18.52
CA ALA A 98 -2.48 7.99 -19.86
C ALA A 98 -1.45 7.77 -20.98
N ALA A 99 -0.20 8.21 -20.79
CA ALA A 99 0.86 8.01 -21.77
C ALA A 99 1.15 6.52 -22.02
N PHE A 100 1.12 5.69 -21.01
CA PHE A 100 1.31 4.23 -21.10
C PHE A 100 0.06 3.51 -21.63
N LEU A 101 -1.14 3.99 -21.28
CA LEU A 101 -2.41 3.47 -21.80
C LEU A 101 -2.52 3.67 -23.32
N ALA A 102 -1.99 4.76 -23.84
CA ALA A 102 -1.95 5.03 -25.29
C ALA A 102 -1.05 4.03 -26.06
N ILE A 103 -0.06 3.43 -25.38
CA ILE A 103 0.86 2.46 -25.97
C ILE A 103 0.29 1.04 -25.88
N SER A 104 -0.07 0.62 -24.65
CA SER A 104 -0.60 -0.72 -24.39
C SER A 104 -1.54 -0.69 -23.18
N ILE A 105 -2.84 -0.85 -23.44
CA ILE A 105 -3.86 -0.89 -22.39
C ILE A 105 -3.60 -2.06 -21.45
N ALA A 106 -3.39 -3.28 -21.99
CA ALA A 106 -3.17 -4.47 -21.20
C ALA A 106 -1.89 -4.39 -20.37
N GLY A 107 -0.76 -3.96 -20.97
CA GLY A 107 0.51 -3.79 -20.26
C GLY A 107 0.41 -2.78 -19.13
N THR A 108 -0.29 -1.66 -19.34
CA THR A 108 -0.49 -0.63 -18.32
C THR A 108 -1.37 -1.13 -17.17
N LEU A 109 -2.50 -1.77 -17.46
CA LEU A 109 -3.39 -2.33 -16.45
C LEU A 109 -2.66 -3.32 -15.56
N ILE A 110 -1.96 -4.29 -16.17
CA ILE A 110 -1.20 -5.31 -15.43
C ILE A 110 -0.12 -4.64 -14.56
N THR A 111 0.69 -3.77 -15.14
CA THR A 111 1.79 -3.11 -14.41
C THR A 111 1.29 -2.26 -13.25
N VAL A 112 0.28 -1.42 -13.47
CA VAL A 112 -0.21 -0.48 -12.46
C VAL A 112 -0.93 -1.19 -11.31
N LEU A 113 -1.80 -2.17 -11.61
CA LEU A 113 -2.50 -2.92 -10.57
C LEU A 113 -1.54 -3.83 -9.81
N LEU A 114 -0.62 -4.50 -10.52
CA LEU A 114 0.35 -5.39 -9.89
C LEU A 114 1.33 -4.63 -8.99
N LYS A 115 1.90 -3.49 -9.45
CA LYS A 115 2.83 -2.71 -8.64
C LYS A 115 2.20 -2.21 -7.35
N GLY A 116 0.95 -1.73 -7.41
CA GLY A 116 0.22 -1.25 -6.24
C GLY A 116 -0.09 -2.39 -5.27
N THR A 117 -0.74 -3.46 -5.76
CA THR A 117 -1.13 -4.61 -4.92
C THR A 117 0.07 -5.29 -4.28
N ALA A 118 1.11 -5.57 -5.08
CA ALA A 118 2.30 -6.25 -4.59
C ALA A 118 3.10 -5.39 -3.60
N SER A 119 3.16 -4.07 -3.77
CA SER A 119 3.83 -3.18 -2.82
C SER A 119 3.15 -3.19 -1.45
N GLY A 120 1.81 -3.16 -1.41
CA GLY A 120 1.06 -3.26 -0.16
C GLY A 120 1.17 -4.64 0.49
N PHE A 121 1.15 -5.70 -0.30
CA PHE A 121 1.39 -7.08 0.16
C PHE A 121 2.79 -7.23 0.76
N ALA A 122 3.82 -6.79 0.04
CA ALA A 122 5.21 -6.88 0.46
C ALA A 122 5.50 -6.04 1.71
N ALA A 123 4.93 -4.83 1.79
CA ALA A 123 5.03 -3.97 2.98
C ALA A 123 4.46 -4.65 4.23
N ALA A 124 3.29 -5.29 4.12
CA ALA A 124 2.68 -6.02 5.22
C ALA A 124 3.46 -7.29 5.60
N GLY A 125 3.99 -8.01 4.60
CA GLY A 125 4.87 -9.15 4.83
C GLY A 125 6.14 -8.74 5.57
N ALA A 126 6.79 -7.67 5.13
CA ALA A 126 7.97 -7.11 5.78
C ALA A 126 7.67 -6.68 7.22
N TYR A 127 6.56 -5.98 7.45
CA TYR A 127 6.14 -5.61 8.80
C TYR A 127 6.00 -6.85 9.70
N LYS A 128 5.28 -7.88 9.23
CA LYS A 128 5.02 -9.11 9.99
C LYS A 128 6.28 -9.90 10.34
N LEU A 129 7.30 -9.85 9.48
CA LEU A 129 8.58 -10.52 9.75
C LEU A 129 9.34 -9.91 10.94
N PHE A 130 9.24 -8.59 11.11
CA PHE A 130 10.03 -7.86 12.09
C PHE A 130 9.23 -7.40 13.30
N GLU A 131 7.89 -7.42 13.31
CA GLU A 131 7.04 -6.95 14.39
C GLU A 131 7.32 -7.59 15.75
N LYS A 132 7.71 -8.88 15.73
CA LYS A 132 8.05 -9.63 16.95
C LYS A 132 9.37 -9.21 17.59
N LYS A 133 10.31 -8.68 16.80
CA LYS A 133 11.63 -8.24 17.30
C LYS A 133 11.61 -6.79 17.73
N ASN A 134 11.13 -5.90 16.89
CA ASN A 134 11.08 -4.47 17.16
C ASN A 134 10.06 -3.81 16.22
N LYS A 135 9.01 -3.21 16.77
CA LYS A 135 7.94 -2.55 16.00
C LYS A 135 8.44 -1.35 15.21
N TYR A 136 9.37 -0.60 15.76
CA TYR A 136 9.98 0.53 15.04
C TYR A 136 10.72 0.04 13.79
N LEU A 137 11.54 -1.01 13.96
CA LEU A 137 12.26 -1.63 12.84
C LEU A 137 11.28 -2.22 11.81
N ALA A 138 10.20 -2.86 12.26
CA ALA A 138 9.16 -3.42 11.38
C ALA A 138 8.53 -2.35 10.49
N VAL A 139 8.16 -1.19 11.07
CA VAL A 139 7.60 -0.07 10.31
C VAL A 139 8.65 0.50 9.35
N LEU A 140 9.89 0.68 9.79
CA LEU A 140 10.97 1.22 8.96
C LEU A 140 11.23 0.33 7.73
N VAL A 141 11.34 -0.98 7.93
CA VAL A 141 11.54 -1.94 6.86
C VAL A 141 10.34 -1.97 5.91
N SER A 142 9.12 -1.96 6.45
CA SER A 142 7.89 -1.88 5.66
C SER A 142 7.83 -0.62 4.81
N ALA A 143 8.21 0.53 5.38
CA ALA A 143 8.25 1.82 4.71
C ALA A 143 9.30 1.88 3.58
N LEU A 144 10.38 1.11 3.70
CA LEU A 144 11.40 0.97 2.65
C LEU A 144 10.98 -0.03 1.57
N VAL A 145 10.46 -1.18 1.96
CA VAL A 145 10.05 -2.26 1.03
C VAL A 145 8.91 -1.81 0.13
N CYS A 146 7.97 -1.02 0.64
CA CYS A 146 6.82 -0.54 -0.13
C CYS A 146 7.21 0.20 -1.41
N PRO A 147 7.98 1.30 -1.39
CA PRO A 147 8.41 2.01 -2.59
C PRO A 147 9.37 1.18 -3.47
N VAL A 148 10.23 0.37 -2.87
CA VAL A 148 11.17 -0.49 -3.63
C VAL A 148 10.40 -1.49 -4.49
N VAL A 149 9.40 -2.17 -3.95
CA VAL A 149 8.58 -3.13 -4.70
C VAL A 149 7.70 -2.40 -5.72
N ASN A 150 7.11 -1.26 -5.36
CA ASN A 150 6.31 -0.45 -6.27
C ASN A 150 7.11 -0.03 -7.52
N THR A 151 8.28 0.55 -7.30
CA THR A 151 9.17 1.01 -8.38
C THR A 151 9.78 -0.16 -9.13
N GLY A 152 10.18 -1.23 -8.44
CA GLY A 152 10.74 -2.43 -9.08
C GLY A 152 9.78 -3.07 -10.07
N ILE A 153 8.49 -3.22 -9.71
CA ILE A 153 7.49 -3.76 -10.63
C ILE A 153 7.20 -2.79 -11.77
N PHE A 154 7.22 -1.48 -11.51
CA PHE A 154 7.10 -0.49 -12.57
C PHE A 154 8.24 -0.61 -13.59
N VAL A 155 9.49 -0.73 -13.14
CA VAL A 155 10.66 -0.97 -14.03
C VAL A 155 10.49 -2.25 -14.83
N LEU A 156 10.07 -3.35 -14.20
CA LEU A 156 9.81 -4.61 -14.89
C LEU A 156 8.73 -4.44 -15.97
N GLY A 157 7.66 -3.70 -15.68
CA GLY A 157 6.63 -3.36 -16.66
C GLY A 157 7.18 -2.54 -17.82
N CYS A 158 8.05 -1.56 -17.53
CA CYS A 158 8.73 -0.75 -18.53
C CYS A 158 9.58 -1.61 -19.48
N LEU A 159 10.34 -2.53 -18.92
CA LEU A 159 11.22 -3.42 -19.69
C LEU A 159 10.47 -4.46 -20.51
N THR A 160 9.28 -4.90 -20.07
CA THR A 160 8.52 -5.96 -20.73
C THR A 160 7.52 -5.45 -21.77
N PHE A 161 6.83 -4.35 -21.47
CA PHE A 161 5.72 -3.88 -22.29
C PHE A 161 5.99 -2.56 -23.04
N PHE A 162 6.97 -1.76 -22.59
CA PHE A 162 7.12 -0.38 -23.05
C PHE A 162 8.53 -0.03 -23.55
N MET A 163 9.42 -1.03 -23.68
CA MET A 163 10.86 -0.80 -23.93
C MET A 163 11.13 0.05 -25.19
N ASP A 164 10.44 -0.24 -26.30
CA ASP A 164 10.65 0.47 -27.55
C ASP A 164 10.26 1.96 -27.45
N THR A 165 9.14 2.23 -26.79
CA THR A 165 8.66 3.60 -26.59
C THR A 165 9.53 4.37 -25.62
N ILE A 166 9.97 3.72 -24.53
CA ILE A 166 10.88 4.32 -23.55
C ILE A 166 12.22 4.65 -24.17
N ARG A 167 12.72 3.78 -25.07
CA ARG A 167 13.92 4.08 -25.87
C ARG A 167 13.73 5.33 -26.72
N ALA A 168 12.65 5.40 -27.48
CA ALA A 168 12.35 6.57 -28.30
C ALA A 168 12.23 7.88 -27.50
N TRP A 169 11.64 7.80 -26.28
CA TRP A 169 11.56 8.97 -25.39
C TRP A 169 12.94 9.36 -24.83
N GLY A 170 13.78 8.38 -24.46
CA GLY A 170 15.14 8.61 -24.00
C GLY A 170 16.01 9.27 -25.05
N ASP A 171 15.97 8.73 -26.29
CA ASP A 171 16.71 9.27 -27.45
C ASP A 171 16.25 10.71 -27.74
N GLY A 172 14.94 10.97 -27.69
CA GLY A 172 14.37 12.31 -27.89
C GLY A 172 14.78 13.35 -26.84
N LEU A 173 15.19 12.89 -25.65
CA LEU A 173 15.69 13.72 -24.55
C LEU A 173 17.24 13.75 -24.45
N GLY A 174 17.94 13.11 -25.40
CA GLY A 174 19.40 13.11 -25.48
C GLY A 174 20.09 12.11 -24.53
N TYR A 175 19.40 11.10 -24.04
CA TYR A 175 20.00 10.03 -23.27
C TYR A 175 20.65 8.99 -24.21
N GLU A 176 21.92 8.76 -24.05
CA GLU A 176 22.68 7.74 -24.84
C GLU A 176 22.26 6.30 -24.50
N ASN A 177 21.67 6.08 -23.31
CA ASN A 177 21.30 4.76 -22.83
C ASN A 177 19.89 4.76 -22.24
N THR A 178 19.04 3.85 -22.70
CA THR A 178 17.67 3.68 -22.23
C THR A 178 17.60 3.40 -20.73
N PHE A 179 18.54 2.64 -20.18
CA PHE A 179 18.60 2.40 -18.72
C PHE A 179 18.91 3.67 -17.95
N ALA A 180 19.82 4.52 -18.44
CA ALA A 180 20.09 5.82 -17.85
C ALA A 180 18.83 6.69 -17.83
N TYR A 181 18.04 6.70 -18.90
CA TYR A 181 16.75 7.39 -18.93
C TYR A 181 15.76 6.85 -17.90
N ILE A 182 15.59 5.52 -17.82
CA ILE A 182 14.70 4.90 -16.82
C ILE A 182 15.10 5.30 -15.40
N PHE A 183 16.36 5.11 -15.04
CA PHE A 183 16.81 5.29 -13.65
C PHE A 183 17.05 6.75 -13.27
N LEU A 184 17.48 7.61 -14.16
CA LEU A 184 17.78 9.02 -13.87
C LEU A 184 16.62 9.95 -14.28
N GLY A 185 16.03 9.71 -15.46
CA GLY A 185 14.96 10.56 -16.00
C GLY A 185 13.58 10.27 -15.44
N MET A 186 13.18 8.98 -15.41
CA MET A 186 11.82 8.60 -15.04
C MET A 186 11.64 8.35 -13.54
N ILE A 187 12.60 7.69 -12.89
CA ILE A 187 12.46 7.16 -11.53
C ILE A 187 13.24 8.01 -10.53
N GLY A 188 14.47 8.40 -10.85
CA GLY A 188 15.52 8.85 -9.98
C GLY A 188 15.09 9.72 -8.80
N VAL A 189 14.75 10.97 -9.07
CA VAL A 189 14.40 11.94 -8.01
C VAL A 189 13.11 11.53 -7.27
N ASN A 190 12.10 11.06 -8.00
CA ASN A 190 10.81 10.67 -7.41
C ASN A 190 10.97 9.51 -6.42
N PHE A 191 11.75 8.49 -6.77
CA PHE A 191 12.00 7.34 -5.90
C PHE A 191 12.74 7.73 -4.61
N ILE A 192 13.75 8.59 -4.73
CA ILE A 192 14.48 9.08 -3.55
C ILE A 192 13.54 9.85 -2.62
N ILE A 193 12.71 10.72 -3.16
CA ILE A 193 11.72 11.48 -2.38
C ILE A 193 10.69 10.56 -1.73
N GLU A 194 10.17 9.58 -2.46
CA GLU A 194 9.21 8.60 -1.93
C GLU A 194 9.80 7.80 -0.76
N VAL A 195 11.01 7.30 -0.91
CA VAL A 195 11.72 6.59 0.17
C VAL A 195 11.96 7.50 1.36
N ALA A 196 12.48 8.71 1.13
CA ALA A 196 12.76 9.67 2.20
C ALA A 196 11.48 10.03 2.98
N LEU A 197 10.38 10.31 2.29
CA LEU A 197 9.09 10.64 2.93
C LEU A 197 8.54 9.46 3.74
N ASN A 198 8.59 8.24 3.20
CA ASN A 198 8.15 7.06 3.94
C ASN A 198 8.99 6.84 5.20
N LEU A 199 10.31 7.04 5.13
CA LEU A 199 11.21 6.92 6.27
C LEU A 199 10.97 8.01 7.32
N VAL A 200 10.84 9.27 6.89
CA VAL A 200 10.58 10.42 7.79
C VAL A 200 9.23 10.28 8.49
N LEU A 201 8.23 9.71 7.84
CA LEU A 201 6.90 9.51 8.43
C LEU A 201 6.76 8.20 9.22
N SER A 202 7.76 7.30 9.17
CA SER A 202 7.77 6.05 9.96
C SER A 202 7.53 6.26 11.46
N PRO A 203 8.10 7.28 12.16
CA PRO A 203 7.82 7.51 13.56
C PRO A 203 6.34 7.85 13.85
N ALA A 204 5.67 8.53 12.92
CA ALA A 204 4.24 8.81 13.06
C ALA A 204 3.41 7.52 12.97
N VAL A 205 3.77 6.60 12.06
CA VAL A 205 3.14 5.28 11.95
C VAL A 205 3.33 4.47 13.24
N VAL A 206 4.53 4.50 13.83
CA VAL A 206 4.80 3.82 15.12
C VAL A 206 3.94 4.39 16.24
N ARG A 207 3.76 5.71 16.31
CA ARG A 207 2.87 6.35 17.31
C ARG A 207 1.42 5.91 17.14
N LEU A 208 0.92 5.81 15.91
CA LEU A 208 -0.44 5.32 15.63
C LEU A 208 -0.62 3.87 16.10
N LEU A 209 0.38 3.00 15.88
CA LEU A 209 0.38 1.63 16.39
C LEU A 209 0.33 1.58 17.91
N ALA A 210 1.13 2.41 18.59
CA ALA A 210 1.17 2.47 20.05
C ALA A 210 -0.18 2.93 20.67
N ILE A 211 -0.92 3.81 19.99
CA ILE A 211 -2.26 4.24 20.42
C ILE A 211 -3.27 3.09 20.30
N LYS A 212 -3.18 2.31 19.21
CA LYS A 212 -4.08 1.15 18.99
C LYS A 212 -3.90 0.06 20.06
N GLU A 213 -2.68 -0.15 20.56
CA GLU A 213 -2.38 -1.18 21.56
C GLU A 213 -2.82 -0.83 22.97
N LYS A 214 -3.05 0.45 23.25
CA LYS A 214 -3.54 0.93 24.55
C LYS A 214 -5.07 0.83 24.72
N LYS A 215 -5.79 0.49 23.66
CA LYS A 215 -7.22 0.23 23.65
C LYS A 215 -7.51 -1.27 23.70
#